data_bad8ae1374bdfdbd84f1ddbe6570d92d
#
_entry.id   bad8ae1374bdfdbd84f1ddbe6570d92d
#
_cell.length_a   1.000
_cell.length_b   1.000
_cell.length_c   1.000
_cell.angle_alpha   90.00
_cell.angle_beta   90.00
_cell.angle_gamma   90.00
#
_symmetry.space_group_name_H-M   'P 1'
#
loop_
_entity.id
_entity.type
_entity.pdbx_description
1 polymer ?
#
loop_
_entity_poly.entity_id
_entity_poly.type
_entity_poly.pdbx_seq_one_letter_code
_entity_poly.pdbx_strand_id
1 'polypeptide(L)'
;MKKIIALLLVLTMVLCAGCTSEEPVQPEPSQTQPVPSETEPVPSETEPPVPSETEPPVPTTVATPVKAGNVPVVLLTLSRGDVIELVGDFDEDHYIAKVGDVYGMVEKNLVRTASQEAYASWTGYAYGGVAFCSDLYLQTVANSLTLNTTVEVLEDLGYGYLVNYNGTLGFMRAGSLSRNKIVYSAPSGGSDGGDISLQGGIFNLSAVPQEGEVTGEATVLADGTPLVLMRVQLDETVDVVTEEGFAEGKEGFVTVYVSGLYGYVDEKLVGETDYTAWDGYAKFDAEIFDNYYLLGEAASKPTVNTVLHLVGELDNCYLVEYNGSVSYISKDLVSATKVAVGGGGGGAEWSPPAM
;
A
#
# COMPACT_ATOMS: atom_id res chain seq x y z
N MET A 1 -13.83 12.45 -2.05
CA MET A 1 -14.80 13.07 -1.14
C MET A 1 -15.81 12.09 -0.56
N LYS A 2 -16.56 11.30 -1.36
CA LYS A 2 -17.58 10.37 -0.80
C LYS A 2 -16.99 9.27 0.12
N LYS A 3 -15.82 8.71 -0.19
CA LYS A 3 -15.17 7.65 0.60
C LYS A 3 -14.56 8.17 1.92
N ILE A 4 -14.00 9.36 1.93
CA ILE A 4 -13.45 10.00 3.14
C ILE A 4 -14.57 10.31 4.14
N ILE A 5 -15.73 10.76 3.64
CA ILE A 5 -16.92 10.99 4.47
C ILE A 5 -17.41 9.69 5.08
N ALA A 6 -17.32 8.56 4.36
CA ALA A 6 -17.70 7.25 4.88
C ALA A 6 -16.76 6.78 6.03
N LEU A 7 -15.45 6.99 5.91
CA LEU A 7 -14.50 6.66 6.96
C LEU A 7 -14.71 7.50 8.22
N LEU A 8 -14.93 8.82 8.05
CA LEU A 8 -15.26 9.71 9.18
C LEU A 8 -16.60 9.34 9.83
N LEU A 9 -17.58 8.88 9.06
CA LEU A 9 -18.89 8.46 9.58
C LEU A 9 -18.79 7.14 10.35
N VAL A 10 -17.98 6.20 9.90
CA VAL A 10 -17.70 4.94 10.62
C VAL A 10 -16.97 5.24 11.94
N LEU A 11 -15.98 6.12 11.92
CA LEU A 11 -15.25 6.52 13.12
C LEU A 11 -16.16 7.22 14.14
N THR A 12 -17.09 8.08 13.69
CA THR A 12 -18.06 8.75 14.58
C THR A 12 -19.14 7.79 15.09
N MET A 13 -19.57 6.79 14.32
CA MET A 13 -20.54 5.80 14.79
C MET A 13 -19.96 4.87 15.87
N VAL A 14 -18.70 4.49 15.77
CA VAL A 14 -18.03 3.65 16.79
C VAL A 14 -17.87 4.41 18.11
N LEU A 15 -17.62 5.72 18.07
CA LEU A 15 -17.56 6.56 19.28
C LEU A 15 -18.93 6.78 19.95
N CYS A 16 -20.05 6.64 19.21
CA CYS A 16 -21.40 6.78 19.74
C CYS A 16 -22.04 5.46 20.21
N ALA A 17 -21.47 4.29 19.90
CA ALA A 17 -22.03 2.99 20.29
C ALA A 17 -21.78 2.61 21.76
N GLY A 18 -21.09 3.44 22.53
CA GLY A 18 -20.85 3.27 23.97
C GLY A 18 -22.00 3.65 24.90
N CYS A 19 -23.16 4.10 24.38
CA CYS A 19 -24.34 4.36 25.19
C CYS A 19 -25.18 3.09 25.33
N THR A 20 -25.08 2.45 26.47
CA THR A 20 -25.92 1.31 26.90
C THR A 20 -27.38 1.69 26.85
N SER A 21 -28.17 0.94 26.07
CA SER A 21 -29.64 0.98 26.12
C SER A 21 -30.11 0.31 27.39
N GLU A 22 -30.63 1.07 28.31
CA GLU A 22 -31.45 0.55 29.43
C GLU A 22 -32.76 0.00 28.87
N GLU A 23 -33.05 -1.26 29.20
CA GLU A 23 -34.34 -1.91 28.93
C GLU A 23 -35.48 -1.20 29.73
N PRO A 24 -36.67 -1.02 29.14
CA PRO A 24 -37.79 -0.41 29.88
C PRO A 24 -38.37 -1.42 30.87
N VAL A 25 -38.20 -1.11 32.15
CA VAL A 25 -38.86 -1.81 33.27
C VAL A 25 -40.33 -1.46 33.29
N GLN A 26 -41.17 -2.46 33.28
CA GLN A 26 -42.64 -2.41 33.41
C GLN A 26 -43.02 -1.93 34.81
N PRO A 27 -44.00 -1.05 34.99
CA PRO A 27 -44.38 -0.58 36.31
C PRO A 27 -45.28 -1.59 37.05
N GLU A 28 -44.87 -2.00 38.23
CA GLU A 28 -45.74 -2.68 39.23
C GLU A 28 -46.57 -1.66 40.05
N PRO A 29 -47.77 -2.06 40.50
CA PRO A 29 -48.72 -1.11 41.09
C PRO A 29 -48.41 -0.72 42.51
N SER A 30 -48.62 0.55 42.77
CA SER A 30 -48.52 1.27 44.04
C SER A 30 -49.21 0.63 45.22
N GLN A 31 -48.49 0.42 46.32
CA GLN A 31 -49.06 0.39 47.67
C GLN A 31 -48.66 1.67 48.39
N THR A 32 -49.66 2.45 48.76
CA THR A 32 -49.58 3.67 49.53
C THR A 32 -49.40 3.36 51.03
N GLN A 33 -48.27 3.72 51.60
CA GLN A 33 -48.14 3.89 53.05
C GLN A 33 -47.76 5.33 53.41
N PRO A 34 -48.33 5.95 54.44
CA PRO A 34 -48.04 7.31 54.85
C PRO A 34 -46.73 7.38 55.62
N VAL A 35 -45.81 8.23 55.14
CA VAL A 35 -44.53 8.54 55.81
C VAL A 35 -44.67 9.79 56.66
N PRO A 36 -44.19 9.76 57.91
CA PRO A 36 -44.11 10.95 58.74
C PRO A 36 -43.04 11.96 58.25
N SER A 37 -43.42 13.21 58.20
CA SER A 37 -42.54 14.32 57.82
C SER A 37 -41.54 14.54 58.93
N GLU A 38 -40.25 14.31 58.66
CA GLU A 38 -39.18 14.85 59.52
C GLU A 38 -38.15 15.49 58.56
N THR A 39 -38.13 16.81 58.59
CA THR A 39 -37.29 17.66 57.75
C THR A 39 -35.98 17.90 58.50
N GLU A 40 -34.95 17.12 58.24
CA GLU A 40 -33.59 17.53 58.60
C GLU A 40 -32.93 18.18 57.37
N PRO A 41 -32.21 19.31 57.53
CA PRO A 41 -31.49 19.91 56.41
C PRO A 41 -30.26 19.05 56.05
N VAL A 42 -30.27 18.44 54.89
CA VAL A 42 -29.11 17.78 54.31
C VAL A 42 -28.02 18.82 54.04
N PRO A 43 -26.77 18.65 54.55
CA PRO A 43 -25.67 19.53 54.20
C PRO A 43 -25.43 19.43 52.70
N SER A 44 -25.40 20.60 52.05
CA SER A 44 -25.06 20.68 50.63
C SER A 44 -23.60 20.23 50.47
N GLU A 45 -23.40 19.00 50.07
CA GLU A 45 -22.10 18.47 49.68
C GLU A 45 -21.71 19.19 48.39
N THR A 46 -20.76 20.13 48.51
CA THR A 46 -20.16 20.80 47.35
C THR A 46 -19.35 19.77 46.60
N GLU A 47 -19.85 19.30 45.47
CA GLU A 47 -19.07 18.45 44.58
C GLU A 47 -17.70 19.10 44.30
N PRO A 48 -16.59 18.37 44.46
CA PRO A 48 -15.29 18.89 44.08
C PRO A 48 -15.31 19.27 42.59
N PRO A 49 -14.67 20.39 42.19
CA PRO A 49 -14.64 20.81 40.81
C PRO A 49 -14.04 19.68 40.00
N VAL A 50 -14.78 19.19 38.98
CA VAL A 50 -14.30 18.24 38.01
C VAL A 50 -13.02 18.83 37.38
N PRO A 51 -11.90 18.12 37.43
CA PRO A 51 -10.68 18.61 36.77
C PRO A 51 -11.02 18.94 35.32
N SER A 52 -10.76 20.18 34.93
CA SER A 52 -10.91 20.58 33.53
C SER A 52 -9.91 19.73 32.73
N GLU A 53 -10.41 18.83 31.95
CA GLU A 53 -9.60 18.06 31.01
C GLU A 53 -8.96 19.07 30.07
N THR A 54 -7.67 19.32 30.28
CA THR A 54 -6.91 20.20 29.39
C THR A 54 -6.77 19.43 28.07
N GLU A 55 -7.38 19.92 27.00
CA GLU A 55 -7.18 19.36 25.67
C GLU A 55 -5.69 19.28 25.37
N PRO A 56 -5.20 18.16 24.81
CA PRO A 56 -3.80 18.03 24.46
C PRO A 56 -3.40 19.17 23.50
N PRO A 57 -2.19 19.73 23.63
CA PRO A 57 -1.76 20.82 22.78
C PRO A 57 -1.75 20.38 21.29
N VAL A 58 -2.34 21.20 20.43
CA VAL A 58 -2.31 21.02 18.99
C VAL A 58 -0.93 21.45 18.47
N PRO A 59 -0.21 20.61 17.68
CA PRO A 59 1.11 20.95 17.19
C PRO A 59 1.07 22.10 16.18
N THR A 60 2.19 22.78 16.03
CA THR A 60 2.38 23.73 14.93
C THR A 60 2.62 22.97 13.64
N THR A 61 1.78 23.23 12.63
CA THR A 61 1.85 22.55 11.31
C THR A 61 2.02 23.54 10.16
N VAL A 62 2.53 23.05 9.06
CA VAL A 62 2.57 23.75 7.77
C VAL A 62 1.90 22.88 6.71
N ALA A 63 0.86 23.42 6.07
CA ALA A 63 0.20 22.77 4.96
C ALA A 63 1.20 22.62 3.80
N THR A 64 1.51 21.39 3.43
CA THR A 64 2.53 21.04 2.44
C THR A 64 1.89 20.19 1.34
N PRO A 65 2.06 20.56 0.04
CA PRO A 65 1.48 19.79 -1.05
C PRO A 65 2.11 18.40 -1.16
N VAL A 66 1.35 17.43 -1.66
CA VAL A 66 1.86 16.12 -2.03
C VAL A 66 2.23 16.10 -3.51
N LYS A 67 3.32 15.40 -3.84
CA LYS A 67 3.88 15.29 -5.21
C LYS A 67 3.28 14.13 -6.00
N ALA A 68 2.45 13.31 -5.38
CA ALA A 68 1.93 12.09 -5.96
C ALA A 68 0.46 11.88 -5.54
N GLY A 69 -0.29 11.06 -6.27
CA GLY A 69 -1.62 10.62 -5.87
C GLY A 69 -1.57 9.36 -5.00
N ASN A 70 -2.62 9.10 -4.25
CA ASN A 70 -2.74 7.94 -3.36
C ASN A 70 -1.61 7.83 -2.31
N VAL A 71 -1.05 8.97 -1.88
CA VAL A 71 0.03 9.01 -0.87
C VAL A 71 -0.51 8.53 0.48
N PRO A 72 0.02 7.45 1.06
CA PRO A 72 -0.47 6.95 2.33
C PRO A 72 0.01 7.82 3.51
N VAL A 73 -0.91 8.16 4.41
CA VAL A 73 -0.58 8.64 5.75
C VAL A 73 -0.53 7.43 6.67
N VAL A 74 0.66 7.02 7.05
CA VAL A 74 0.91 5.81 7.86
C VAL A 74 0.85 6.16 9.33
N LEU A 75 -0.01 5.50 10.10
CA LEU A 75 -0.09 5.68 11.55
C LEU A 75 1.04 4.93 12.26
N LEU A 76 1.24 3.69 11.88
CA LEU A 76 2.29 2.82 12.41
C LEU A 76 2.65 1.74 11.39
N THR A 77 3.80 1.11 11.59
CA THR A 77 4.23 -0.06 10.81
C THR A 77 4.17 -1.29 11.68
N LEU A 78 3.60 -2.35 11.13
CA LEU A 78 3.43 -3.64 11.78
C LEU A 78 4.58 -4.57 11.43
N SER A 79 4.86 -5.51 12.33
CA SER A 79 5.86 -6.55 12.14
C SER A 79 5.19 -7.86 11.74
N ARG A 80 5.92 -8.70 11.04
CA ARG A 80 5.47 -10.05 10.71
C ARG A 80 5.14 -10.84 11.97
N GLY A 81 3.97 -11.44 11.99
CA GLY A 81 3.46 -12.20 13.12
C GLY A 81 2.64 -11.38 14.13
N ASP A 82 2.58 -10.04 13.98
CA ASP A 82 1.66 -9.24 14.76
C ASP A 82 0.23 -9.71 14.51
N VAL A 83 -0.58 -9.69 15.56
CA VAL A 83 -2.01 -10.02 15.49
C VAL A 83 -2.79 -8.71 15.61
N ILE A 84 -3.65 -8.47 14.63
CA ILE A 84 -4.49 -7.29 14.55
C ILE A 84 -5.96 -7.69 14.55
N GLU A 85 -6.84 -6.82 15.02
CA GLU A 85 -8.28 -6.98 14.96
C GLU A 85 -8.82 -6.40 13.65
N LEU A 86 -9.47 -7.23 12.83
CA LEU A 86 -10.21 -6.76 11.66
C LEU A 86 -11.62 -6.35 12.08
N VAL A 87 -12.02 -5.14 11.70
CA VAL A 87 -13.31 -4.54 12.04
C VAL A 87 -14.30 -4.65 10.87
N GLY A 88 -13.79 -4.75 9.65
CA GLY A 88 -14.60 -4.88 8.43
C GLY A 88 -13.80 -4.67 7.17
N ASP A 89 -14.46 -4.78 6.04
CA ASP A 89 -13.91 -4.41 4.73
C ASP A 89 -13.98 -2.89 4.54
N PHE A 90 -12.89 -2.29 4.05
CA PHE A 90 -12.88 -0.90 3.64
C PHE A 90 -13.22 -0.75 2.15
N ASP A 91 -12.55 -1.51 1.32
CA ASP A 91 -12.76 -1.59 -0.12
C ASP A 91 -12.33 -2.97 -0.65
N GLU A 92 -12.18 -3.11 -1.96
CA GLU A 92 -11.79 -4.37 -2.62
C GLU A 92 -10.43 -4.90 -2.13
N ASP A 93 -9.48 -3.98 -1.86
CA ASP A 93 -8.09 -4.31 -1.55
C ASP A 93 -7.72 -4.14 -0.07
N HIS A 94 -8.57 -3.51 0.75
CA HIS A 94 -8.23 -3.16 2.12
C HIS A 94 -9.26 -3.63 3.14
N TYR A 95 -8.77 -3.99 4.34
CA TYR A 95 -9.56 -4.13 5.56
C TYR A 95 -9.46 -2.86 6.41
N ILE A 96 -10.48 -2.61 7.24
CA ILE A 96 -10.35 -1.75 8.43
C ILE A 96 -9.79 -2.63 9.53
N ALA A 97 -8.65 -2.22 10.09
CA ALA A 97 -7.98 -2.88 11.18
C ALA A 97 -7.89 -1.99 12.41
N LYS A 98 -7.86 -2.61 13.59
CA LYS A 98 -7.64 -1.97 14.87
C LYS A 98 -6.38 -2.53 15.52
N VAL A 99 -5.51 -1.65 15.99
CA VAL A 99 -4.28 -1.98 16.72
C VAL A 99 -4.22 -1.10 17.97
N GLY A 100 -4.42 -1.70 19.14
CA GLY A 100 -4.64 -0.93 20.37
C GLY A 100 -5.92 -0.08 20.25
N ASP A 101 -5.78 1.23 20.40
CA ASP A 101 -6.89 2.18 20.26
C ASP A 101 -6.93 2.88 18.90
N VAL A 102 -6.05 2.47 17.97
CA VAL A 102 -5.89 3.11 16.67
C VAL A 102 -6.56 2.29 15.58
N TYR A 103 -7.31 2.96 14.72
CA TYR A 103 -7.96 2.37 13.55
C TYR A 103 -7.27 2.86 12.28
N GLY A 104 -7.11 1.96 11.32
CA GLY A 104 -6.55 2.29 10.01
C GLY A 104 -6.88 1.22 8.98
N MET A 105 -6.41 1.44 7.75
CA MET A 105 -6.53 0.50 6.65
C MET A 105 -5.28 -0.37 6.56
N VAL A 106 -5.46 -1.66 6.26
CA VAL A 106 -4.37 -2.59 5.94
C VAL A 106 -4.70 -3.31 4.64
N GLU A 107 -3.72 -3.53 3.79
CA GLU A 107 -3.91 -4.27 2.53
C GLU A 107 -4.22 -5.75 2.82
N LYS A 108 -5.22 -6.30 2.12
CA LYS A 108 -5.72 -7.67 2.32
C LYS A 108 -4.66 -8.74 2.08
N ASN A 109 -3.76 -8.50 1.12
CA ASN A 109 -2.65 -9.39 0.76
C ASN A 109 -1.49 -9.39 1.78
N LEU A 110 -1.44 -8.42 2.69
CA LEU A 110 -0.43 -8.31 3.74
C LEU A 110 -0.85 -8.92 5.08
N VAL A 111 -2.06 -9.44 5.16
CA VAL A 111 -2.58 -10.09 6.37
C VAL A 111 -3.26 -11.41 6.05
N ARG A 112 -3.26 -12.33 7.00
CA ARG A 112 -3.95 -13.62 6.91
C ARG A 112 -4.99 -13.72 8.01
N THR A 113 -6.25 -13.90 7.64
CA THR A 113 -7.33 -14.17 8.58
C THR A 113 -7.26 -15.60 9.11
N ALA A 114 -7.88 -15.88 10.25
CA ALA A 114 -7.93 -17.22 10.84
C ALA A 114 -8.63 -18.26 9.94
N SER A 115 -9.45 -17.82 8.99
CA SER A 115 -10.14 -18.69 8.02
C SER A 115 -9.30 -19.06 6.80
N GLN A 116 -8.19 -18.36 6.56
CA GLN A 116 -7.30 -18.64 5.44
C GLN A 116 -6.26 -19.69 5.81
N GLU A 117 -6.00 -20.62 4.90
CA GLU A 117 -4.95 -21.63 5.08
C GLU A 117 -3.56 -20.97 5.08
N ALA A 118 -2.66 -21.56 5.89
CA ALA A 118 -1.28 -21.15 5.89
C ALA A 118 -0.63 -21.40 4.52
N TYR A 119 0.16 -20.45 4.05
CA TYR A 119 0.86 -20.60 2.78
C TYR A 119 1.86 -21.76 2.87
N ALA A 120 1.81 -22.67 1.91
CA ALA A 120 2.75 -23.78 1.82
C ALA A 120 4.06 -23.27 1.22
N SER A 121 5.11 -23.16 2.05
CA SER A 121 6.44 -22.75 1.59
C SER A 121 6.99 -23.70 0.52
N TRP A 122 7.81 -23.16 -0.38
CA TRP A 122 8.44 -23.93 -1.46
C TRP A 122 9.83 -23.38 -1.81
N THR A 123 10.64 -24.22 -2.43
CA THR A 123 11.95 -23.79 -2.93
C THR A 123 11.83 -23.13 -4.28
N GLY A 124 12.21 -21.85 -4.36
CA GLY A 124 12.30 -21.09 -5.61
C GLY A 124 13.72 -21.09 -6.18
N TYR A 125 13.83 -21.01 -7.51
CA TYR A 125 15.05 -20.84 -8.27
C TYR A 125 15.03 -19.50 -8.96
N ALA A 126 15.95 -18.60 -8.61
CA ALA A 126 16.00 -17.25 -9.15
C ALA A 126 16.36 -17.26 -10.64
N TYR A 127 15.69 -16.42 -11.43
CA TYR A 127 16.20 -16.01 -12.73
C TYR A 127 17.46 -15.17 -12.57
N GLY A 128 18.34 -15.16 -13.58
CA GLY A 128 19.61 -14.44 -13.47
C GLY A 128 19.42 -12.90 -13.42
N GLY A 129 20.12 -12.27 -12.48
CA GLY A 129 20.11 -10.82 -12.34
C GLY A 129 18.89 -10.24 -11.61
N VAL A 130 18.09 -11.06 -10.94
CA VAL A 130 16.91 -10.60 -10.20
C VAL A 130 17.28 -10.01 -8.85
N ALA A 131 16.54 -8.97 -8.44
CA ALA A 131 16.74 -8.27 -7.19
C ALA A 131 16.13 -9.06 -6.01
N PHE A 132 16.89 -9.14 -4.92
CA PHE A 132 16.42 -9.48 -3.59
C PHE A 132 16.42 -8.18 -2.78
N CYS A 133 15.24 -7.75 -2.32
CA CYS A 133 15.02 -6.47 -1.69
C CYS A 133 14.83 -6.60 -0.17
N SER A 134 15.22 -5.57 0.57
CA SER A 134 15.06 -5.52 2.03
C SER A 134 13.74 -4.89 2.48
N ASP A 135 13.02 -4.24 1.59
CA ASP A 135 11.75 -3.59 1.90
C ASP A 135 10.58 -4.19 1.13
N LEU A 136 9.41 -4.07 1.73
CA LEU A 136 8.14 -4.59 1.23
C LEU A 136 7.78 -4.06 -0.18
N TYR A 137 8.18 -2.84 -0.51
CA TYR A 137 7.86 -2.18 -1.77
C TYR A 137 8.90 -2.40 -2.87
N LEU A 138 9.87 -3.30 -2.65
CA LEU A 138 10.91 -3.68 -3.62
C LEU A 138 11.77 -2.49 -4.12
N GLN A 139 11.92 -1.44 -3.31
CA GLN A 139 12.68 -0.25 -3.67
C GLN A 139 14.17 -0.36 -3.28
N THR A 140 14.48 -1.06 -2.19
CA THR A 140 15.83 -1.17 -1.66
C THR A 140 16.43 -2.53 -2.01
N VAL A 141 17.27 -2.57 -3.04
CA VAL A 141 17.97 -3.80 -3.45
C VAL A 141 19.07 -4.12 -2.45
N ALA A 142 18.91 -5.20 -1.70
CA ALA A 142 19.91 -5.72 -0.78
C ALA A 142 20.93 -6.63 -1.48
N ASN A 143 20.50 -7.36 -2.51
CA ASN A 143 21.36 -8.25 -3.27
C ASN A 143 20.81 -8.49 -4.70
N SER A 144 21.69 -8.87 -5.64
CA SER A 144 21.29 -9.35 -6.96
C SER A 144 21.60 -10.83 -7.06
N LEU A 145 20.57 -11.64 -7.30
CA LEU A 145 20.72 -13.09 -7.32
C LEU A 145 21.09 -13.60 -8.71
N THR A 146 22.00 -14.56 -8.74
CA THR A 146 22.41 -15.22 -9.97
C THR A 146 21.43 -16.32 -10.34
N LEU A 147 21.49 -16.76 -11.60
CA LEU A 147 20.64 -17.83 -12.12
C LEU A 147 20.69 -19.08 -11.23
N ASN A 148 19.50 -19.63 -10.97
CA ASN A 148 19.34 -20.82 -10.13
C ASN A 148 19.80 -20.67 -8.67
N THR A 149 20.04 -19.44 -8.19
CA THR A 149 20.15 -19.21 -6.75
C THR A 149 18.86 -19.70 -6.09
N THR A 150 18.99 -20.52 -5.05
CA THR A 150 17.84 -21.07 -4.32
C THR A 150 17.41 -20.13 -3.21
N VAL A 151 16.11 -19.95 -3.08
CA VAL A 151 15.46 -19.24 -1.99
C VAL A 151 14.30 -20.10 -1.47
N GLU A 152 13.94 -19.94 -0.21
CA GLU A 152 12.70 -20.48 0.34
C GLU A 152 11.62 -19.42 0.27
N VAL A 153 10.55 -19.68 -0.49
CA VAL A 153 9.39 -18.79 -0.59
C VAL A 153 8.45 -19.09 0.57
N LEU A 154 8.19 -18.08 1.39
CA LEU A 154 7.43 -18.20 2.63
C LEU A 154 5.99 -17.71 2.51
N GLU A 155 5.77 -16.67 1.69
CA GLU A 155 4.45 -16.06 1.47
C GLU A 155 4.34 -15.53 0.04
N ASP A 156 3.11 -15.50 -0.48
CA ASP A 156 2.75 -14.79 -1.70
C ASP A 156 1.96 -13.54 -1.32
N LEU A 157 2.51 -12.38 -1.66
CA LEU A 157 1.94 -11.07 -1.35
C LEU A 157 1.22 -10.47 -2.57
N GLY A 158 0.95 -11.30 -3.60
CA GLY A 158 0.31 -10.88 -4.84
C GLY A 158 1.28 -10.23 -5.83
N TYR A 159 1.90 -9.13 -5.50
CA TYR A 159 2.89 -8.43 -6.33
C TYR A 159 4.32 -8.97 -6.18
N GLY A 160 4.55 -9.77 -5.15
CA GLY A 160 5.87 -10.32 -4.83
C GLY A 160 5.78 -11.44 -3.80
N TYR A 161 6.95 -11.96 -3.47
CA TYR A 161 7.12 -13.03 -2.51
C TYR A 161 7.93 -12.57 -1.31
N LEU A 162 7.49 -12.92 -0.10
CA LEU A 162 8.38 -12.94 1.05
C LEU A 162 9.24 -14.20 0.97
N VAL A 163 10.55 -14.03 0.99
CA VAL A 163 11.50 -15.13 0.83
C VAL A 163 12.55 -15.15 1.95
N ASN A 164 13.11 -16.33 2.19
CA ASN A 164 14.30 -16.52 3.01
C ASN A 164 15.48 -16.88 2.10
N TYR A 165 16.49 -16.02 2.09
CA TYR A 165 17.75 -16.25 1.39
C TYR A 165 18.91 -16.29 2.39
N ASN A 166 19.54 -17.46 2.55
CA ASN A 166 20.65 -17.67 3.48
C ASN A 166 20.36 -17.22 4.92
N GLY A 167 19.13 -17.42 5.42
CA GLY A 167 18.71 -17.02 6.76
C GLY A 167 18.27 -15.55 6.89
N THR A 168 18.32 -14.79 5.81
CA THR A 168 17.84 -13.40 5.76
C THR A 168 16.48 -13.36 5.09
N LEU A 169 15.50 -12.73 5.74
CA LEU A 169 14.20 -12.44 5.15
C LEU A 169 14.30 -11.22 4.20
N GLY A 170 13.57 -11.29 3.13
CA GLY A 170 13.48 -10.19 2.15
C GLY A 170 12.41 -10.47 1.11
N PHE A 171 12.37 -9.64 0.10
CA PHE A 171 11.28 -9.61 -0.87
C PHE A 171 11.80 -9.74 -2.29
N MET A 172 11.04 -10.43 -3.12
CA MET A 172 11.33 -10.61 -4.54
C MET A 172 10.07 -10.40 -5.37
N ARG A 173 10.20 -9.77 -6.53
CA ARG A 173 9.06 -9.51 -7.43
C ARG A 173 8.41 -10.82 -7.89
N ALA A 174 7.09 -10.84 -8.03
CA ALA A 174 6.38 -11.93 -8.67
C ALA A 174 6.93 -12.18 -10.08
N GLY A 175 7.08 -13.46 -10.47
CA GLY A 175 7.68 -13.85 -11.75
C GLY A 175 9.22 -13.89 -11.77
N SER A 176 9.92 -13.46 -10.71
CA SER A 176 11.38 -13.54 -10.61
C SER A 176 11.90 -14.92 -10.19
N LEU A 177 11.02 -15.85 -9.87
CA LEU A 177 11.32 -17.20 -9.36
C LEU A 177 10.65 -18.28 -10.20
N SER A 178 11.34 -19.40 -10.38
CA SER A 178 10.80 -20.63 -10.94
C SER A 178 10.69 -21.72 -9.86
N ARG A 179 9.66 -22.57 -9.92
CA ARG A 179 9.56 -23.76 -9.07
C ARG A 179 10.54 -24.86 -9.47
N ASN A 180 11.01 -24.82 -10.72
CA ASN A 180 11.95 -25.78 -11.25
C ASN A 180 13.29 -25.11 -11.57
N LYS A 181 14.37 -25.86 -11.40
CA LYS A 181 15.70 -25.39 -11.79
C LYS A 181 15.72 -25.07 -13.27
N ILE A 182 16.17 -23.86 -13.61
CA ILE A 182 16.21 -23.35 -14.97
C ILE A 182 17.36 -24.01 -15.72
N VAL A 183 17.03 -24.70 -16.80
CA VAL A 183 18.02 -25.35 -17.70
C VAL A 183 18.06 -24.57 -19.00
N TYR A 184 19.14 -23.86 -19.25
CA TYR A 184 19.39 -23.33 -20.59
C TYR A 184 19.86 -24.50 -21.48
N SER A 185 19.01 -24.96 -22.40
CA SER A 185 19.48 -25.70 -23.53
C SER A 185 20.20 -24.70 -24.43
N ALA A 186 21.50 -24.83 -24.60
CA ALA A 186 22.22 -24.04 -25.61
C ALA A 186 21.49 -24.23 -26.95
N PRO A 187 21.15 -23.18 -27.70
CA PRO A 187 20.53 -23.33 -28.99
C PRO A 187 21.51 -24.08 -29.88
N SER A 188 21.19 -25.33 -30.18
CA SER A 188 21.81 -26.04 -31.29
C SER A 188 21.42 -25.26 -32.54
N GLY A 189 22.39 -24.60 -33.19
CA GLY A 189 22.24 -23.63 -34.25
C GLY A 189 21.17 -24.00 -35.28
N GLY A 190 20.04 -23.41 -35.15
CA GLY A 190 18.92 -23.35 -36.04
C GLY A 190 18.30 -21.97 -35.83
N SER A 191 18.41 -21.15 -36.87
CA SER A 191 17.77 -19.84 -36.92
C SER A 191 16.27 -20.02 -37.08
N ASP A 192 15.57 -20.24 -35.99
CA ASP A 192 14.15 -19.97 -35.91
C ASP A 192 13.95 -18.99 -34.75
N GLY A 193 13.48 -17.79 -35.10
CA GLY A 193 13.02 -16.81 -34.18
C GLY A 193 11.85 -17.39 -33.38
N GLY A 194 12.18 -18.20 -32.40
CA GLY A 194 11.24 -18.70 -31.41
C GLY A 194 10.90 -17.56 -30.48
N ASP A 195 9.71 -17.08 -30.66
CA ASP A 195 8.96 -16.32 -29.71
C ASP A 195 9.21 -16.92 -28.30
N ILE A 196 9.95 -16.19 -27.44
CA ILE A 196 9.98 -16.52 -26.03
C ILE A 196 8.63 -16.04 -25.50
N SER A 197 7.59 -16.81 -25.73
CA SER A 197 6.38 -16.68 -24.96
C SER A 197 6.77 -17.08 -23.54
N LEU A 198 6.95 -16.09 -22.68
CA LEU A 198 6.80 -16.26 -21.26
C LEU A 198 5.38 -16.80 -21.09
N GLN A 199 5.23 -18.11 -21.02
CA GLN A 199 4.03 -18.71 -20.46
C GLN A 199 4.03 -18.30 -18.98
N GLY A 200 3.58 -17.07 -18.75
CA GLY A 200 3.03 -16.67 -17.48
C GLY A 200 1.91 -17.64 -17.21
N GLY A 201 2.11 -18.54 -16.26
CA GLY A 201 1.04 -19.34 -15.73
C GLY A 201 -0.04 -18.38 -15.35
N ILE A 202 -1.20 -18.50 -15.98
CA ILE A 202 -2.42 -17.83 -15.58
C ILE A 202 -2.69 -18.34 -14.16
N PHE A 203 -2.26 -17.56 -13.17
CA PHE A 203 -2.69 -17.78 -11.79
C PHE A 203 -4.18 -17.46 -11.77
N ASN A 204 -4.96 -18.52 -11.66
CA ASN A 204 -6.37 -18.45 -11.45
C ASN A 204 -6.59 -17.80 -10.08
N LEU A 205 -6.80 -16.50 -10.05
CA LEU A 205 -7.33 -15.74 -8.92
C LEU A 205 -8.80 -16.17 -8.72
N SER A 206 -8.99 -17.42 -8.33
CA SER A 206 -10.28 -17.96 -7.95
C SER A 206 -10.30 -18.18 -6.44
N ALA A 207 -10.19 -17.09 -5.70
CA ALA A 207 -10.74 -16.99 -4.37
C ALA A 207 -11.12 -15.52 -4.18
N VAL A 208 -12.19 -15.11 -4.86
CA VAL A 208 -12.95 -13.94 -4.44
C VAL A 208 -13.51 -14.29 -3.07
N PRO A 209 -13.11 -13.61 -1.98
CA PRO A 209 -13.83 -13.74 -0.72
C PRO A 209 -15.24 -13.27 -1.00
N GLN A 210 -16.22 -14.12 -0.71
CA GLN A 210 -17.62 -13.73 -0.76
C GLN A 210 -17.83 -12.53 0.15
N GLU A 211 -18.65 -11.58 -0.30
CA GLU A 211 -19.15 -10.45 0.48
C GLU A 211 -19.66 -10.94 1.84
N GLY A 212 -18.83 -10.79 2.84
CA GLY A 212 -19.12 -11.05 4.23
C GLY A 212 -18.23 -10.12 5.02
N GLU A 213 -18.82 -9.36 5.93
CA GLU A 213 -18.12 -8.50 6.85
C GLU A 213 -17.05 -9.33 7.59
N VAL A 214 -15.78 -9.21 7.15
CA VAL A 214 -14.68 -9.95 7.78
C VAL A 214 -14.36 -9.23 9.08
N THR A 215 -14.77 -9.85 10.18
CA THR A 215 -14.43 -9.42 11.53
C THR A 215 -13.63 -10.52 12.22
N GLY A 216 -12.67 -10.14 13.05
CA GLY A 216 -11.88 -11.09 13.83
C GLY A 216 -10.39 -10.78 13.79
N GLU A 217 -9.59 -11.75 14.23
CA GLU A 217 -8.14 -11.60 14.26
C GLU A 217 -7.51 -11.96 12.91
N ALA A 218 -6.47 -11.20 12.53
CA ALA A 218 -5.62 -11.50 11.41
C ALA A 218 -4.14 -11.40 11.81
N THR A 219 -3.30 -12.21 11.17
CA THR A 219 -1.84 -12.20 11.36
C THR A 219 -1.18 -11.42 10.24
N VAL A 220 -0.29 -10.51 10.57
CA VAL A 220 0.54 -9.75 9.62
C VAL A 220 1.57 -10.67 8.99
N LEU A 221 1.68 -10.64 7.66
CA LEU A 221 2.51 -11.56 6.86
C LEU A 221 3.94 -11.07 6.65
N ALA A 222 4.16 -9.75 6.67
CA ALA A 222 5.45 -9.16 6.33
C ALA A 222 5.81 -8.01 7.27
N ASP A 223 7.13 -7.86 7.56
CA ASP A 223 7.65 -6.70 8.27
C ASP A 223 7.48 -5.43 7.44
N GLY A 224 7.20 -4.32 8.11
CA GLY A 224 6.99 -3.04 7.44
C GLY A 224 5.57 -2.83 6.90
N THR A 225 4.63 -3.75 7.17
CA THR A 225 3.22 -3.60 6.78
C THR A 225 2.63 -2.32 7.39
N PRO A 226 2.16 -1.36 6.56
CA PRO A 226 1.65 -0.10 7.06
C PRO A 226 0.20 -0.24 7.57
N LEU A 227 -0.10 0.41 8.68
CA LEU A 227 -1.46 0.76 9.07
C LEU A 227 -1.74 2.18 8.59
N VAL A 228 -2.56 2.34 7.58
CA VAL A 228 -2.79 3.59 6.86
C VAL A 228 -4.05 4.29 7.37
N LEU A 229 -3.93 5.56 7.78
CA LEU A 229 -5.07 6.38 8.19
C LEU A 229 -5.92 6.80 6.99
N MET A 230 -5.26 7.31 5.97
CA MET A 230 -5.89 7.83 4.74
C MET A 230 -4.88 7.84 3.59
N ARG A 231 -5.39 8.02 2.37
CA ARG A 231 -4.57 8.28 1.17
C ARG A 231 -4.86 9.68 0.65
N VAL A 232 -3.81 10.47 0.47
CA VAL A 232 -3.87 11.86 0.00
C VAL A 232 -3.74 11.87 -1.52
N GLN A 233 -4.58 12.63 -2.19
CA GLN A 233 -4.58 12.72 -3.64
C GLN A 233 -3.61 13.79 -4.13
N LEU A 234 -3.17 13.68 -5.39
CA LEU A 234 -2.39 14.72 -6.04
C LEU A 234 -3.13 16.06 -5.93
N ASP A 235 -2.39 17.16 -5.73
CA ASP A 235 -2.90 18.52 -5.51
C ASP A 235 -3.59 18.76 -4.13
N GLU A 236 -3.63 17.75 -3.27
CA GLU A 236 -4.01 17.95 -1.86
C GLU A 236 -2.76 18.28 -1.01
N THR A 237 -2.99 18.73 0.21
CA THR A 237 -1.94 19.06 1.19
C THR A 237 -2.04 18.19 2.42
N VAL A 238 -0.90 17.98 3.08
CA VAL A 238 -0.80 17.42 4.43
C VAL A 238 -0.28 18.46 5.41
N ASP A 239 -0.74 18.44 6.63
CA ASP A 239 -0.28 19.31 7.70
C ASP A 239 1.00 18.73 8.32
N VAL A 240 2.16 19.15 7.80
CA VAL A 240 3.47 18.70 8.28
C VAL A 240 3.78 19.38 9.62
N VAL A 241 4.12 18.57 10.62
CA VAL A 241 4.52 19.05 11.95
C VAL A 241 5.92 19.63 11.89
N THR A 242 6.06 20.90 12.28
CA THR A 242 7.33 21.63 12.26
C THR A 242 7.98 21.79 13.63
N GLU A 243 7.26 21.45 14.71
CA GLU A 243 7.68 21.60 16.08
C GLU A 243 8.40 20.34 16.57
N GLU A 244 9.63 20.51 17.10
CA GLU A 244 10.40 19.41 17.65
C GLU A 244 9.73 18.84 18.93
N GLY A 245 9.73 17.52 19.06
CA GLY A 245 9.29 16.82 20.29
C GLY A 245 7.84 16.36 20.31
N PHE A 246 7.04 16.61 19.26
CA PHE A 246 5.66 16.11 19.17
C PHE A 246 5.56 14.66 18.71
N ALA A 247 6.51 14.18 17.93
CA ALA A 247 6.62 12.76 17.57
C ALA A 247 8.09 12.38 17.38
N GLU A 248 8.43 11.12 17.64
CA GLU A 248 9.75 10.60 17.26
C GLU A 248 9.87 10.60 15.73
N GLY A 249 10.87 11.30 15.21
CA GLY A 249 11.16 11.34 13.77
C GLY A 249 11.48 9.92 13.27
N LYS A 250 10.84 9.53 12.18
CA LYS A 250 11.16 8.30 11.45
C LYS A 250 12.03 8.67 10.26
N GLU A 251 13.21 8.05 10.14
CA GLU A 251 14.13 8.33 9.02
C GLU A 251 13.44 8.15 7.67
N GLY A 252 13.57 9.14 6.77
CA GLY A 252 12.93 9.16 5.45
C GLY A 252 11.45 9.53 5.45
N PHE A 253 10.89 9.96 6.60
CA PHE A 253 9.48 10.33 6.71
C PHE A 253 9.32 11.70 7.37
N VAL A 254 8.29 12.43 6.94
CA VAL A 254 7.80 13.60 7.66
C VAL A 254 6.64 13.20 8.55
N THR A 255 6.57 13.81 9.74
CA THR A 255 5.42 13.67 10.63
C THR A 255 4.33 14.60 10.18
N VAL A 256 3.10 14.09 10.09
CA VAL A 256 1.90 14.86 9.75
C VAL A 256 0.86 14.75 10.85
N TYR A 257 0.00 15.77 10.96
CA TYR A 257 -1.08 15.81 11.93
C TYR A 257 -2.43 15.84 11.20
N VAL A 258 -3.25 14.82 11.43
CA VAL A 258 -4.55 14.68 10.75
C VAL A 258 -5.61 14.30 11.76
N SER A 259 -6.63 15.16 11.93
CA SER A 259 -7.81 14.90 12.76
C SER A 259 -7.49 14.43 14.19
N GLY A 260 -6.47 15.01 14.82
CA GLY A 260 -6.08 14.66 16.20
C GLY A 260 -5.06 13.52 16.31
N LEU A 261 -4.65 12.93 15.19
CA LEU A 261 -3.70 11.84 15.15
C LEU A 261 -2.40 12.26 14.45
N TYR A 262 -1.29 11.69 14.90
CA TYR A 262 -0.01 11.81 14.23
C TYR A 262 0.14 10.63 13.25
N GLY A 263 0.66 10.94 12.07
CA GLY A 263 1.00 9.96 11.06
C GLY A 263 2.33 10.30 10.39
N TYR A 264 2.77 9.44 9.48
CA TYR A 264 4.02 9.56 8.75
C TYR A 264 3.74 9.50 7.25
N VAL A 265 4.41 10.36 6.49
CA VAL A 265 4.40 10.36 5.03
C VAL A 265 5.84 10.32 4.54
N ASP A 266 6.13 9.53 3.50
CA ASP A 266 7.45 9.49 2.86
C ASP A 266 7.85 10.92 2.43
N GLU A 267 9.00 11.40 2.90
CA GLU A 267 9.47 12.76 2.65
C GLU A 267 9.64 13.09 1.17
N LYS A 268 9.91 12.08 0.33
CA LYS A 268 10.06 12.21 -1.12
C LYS A 268 8.74 12.56 -1.81
N LEU A 269 7.62 12.26 -1.18
CA LEU A 269 6.27 12.46 -1.71
C LEU A 269 5.63 13.78 -1.26
N VAL A 270 6.34 14.59 -0.47
CA VAL A 270 5.84 15.85 0.09
C VAL A 270 6.72 17.01 -0.33
N GLY A 271 6.13 18.17 -0.55
CA GLY A 271 6.80 19.43 -0.87
C GLY A 271 6.40 19.98 -2.24
N GLU A 272 6.92 21.15 -2.53
CA GLU A 272 6.74 21.83 -3.82
C GLU A 272 7.46 21.09 -4.95
N THR A 273 6.95 21.23 -6.17
CA THR A 273 7.61 20.71 -7.37
C THR A 273 7.70 21.81 -8.43
N ASP A 274 8.90 21.98 -8.98
CA ASP A 274 9.18 22.90 -10.10
C ASP A 274 9.11 22.17 -11.47
N TYR A 275 8.44 21.00 -11.50
CA TYR A 275 8.39 20.17 -12.70
C TYR A 275 7.65 20.86 -13.83
N THR A 276 8.27 20.88 -15.03
CA THR A 276 7.61 21.37 -16.24
C THR A 276 7.13 20.19 -17.06
N ALA A 277 5.82 20.12 -17.27
CA ALA A 277 5.20 19.06 -18.04
C ALA A 277 5.74 19.00 -19.49
N TRP A 278 5.92 17.80 -20.01
CA TRP A 278 6.39 17.55 -21.37
C TRP A 278 5.83 16.24 -21.94
N ASP A 279 5.88 16.10 -23.26
CA ASP A 279 5.42 14.88 -23.94
C ASP A 279 6.60 13.94 -24.22
N GLY A 280 6.52 12.74 -23.63
CA GLY A 280 7.43 11.63 -23.89
C GLY A 280 6.79 10.56 -24.75
N TYR A 281 7.57 9.52 -25.08
CA TYR A 281 7.12 8.36 -25.87
C TYR A 281 7.34 7.09 -25.08
N ALA A 282 6.33 6.23 -25.02
CA ALA A 282 6.45 4.89 -24.46
C ALA A 282 7.48 4.06 -25.22
N LYS A 283 8.40 3.41 -24.51
CA LYS A 283 9.30 2.39 -25.06
C LYS A 283 8.58 1.04 -25.20
N PHE A 284 9.29 0.02 -25.65
CA PHE A 284 8.79 -1.35 -25.65
C PHE A 284 8.53 -1.80 -24.22
N ASP A 285 7.50 -2.62 -24.04
CA ASP A 285 7.09 -3.18 -22.75
C ASP A 285 6.78 -2.14 -21.66
N ALA A 286 6.36 -0.93 -22.08
CA ALA A 286 5.94 0.11 -21.16
C ALA A 286 4.67 -0.33 -20.41
N GLU A 287 4.70 -0.16 -19.09
CA GLU A 287 3.59 -0.44 -18.18
C GLU A 287 3.30 0.81 -17.34
N ILE A 288 2.02 1.13 -17.18
CA ILE A 288 1.52 2.24 -16.37
C ILE A 288 0.83 1.65 -15.16
N PHE A 289 1.15 2.18 -13.98
CA PHE A 289 0.64 1.73 -12.68
C PHE A 289 -0.19 2.83 -12.01
N ASP A 290 -1.07 2.45 -11.10
CA ASP A 290 -1.87 3.35 -10.28
C ASP A 290 -1.17 3.76 -8.97
N ASN A 291 0.04 3.24 -8.72
CA ASN A 291 0.85 3.55 -7.55
C ASN A 291 2.32 3.85 -7.93
N TYR A 292 2.96 4.71 -7.15
CA TYR A 292 4.34 5.17 -7.39
C TYR A 292 5.42 4.11 -7.11
N TYR A 293 5.07 3.01 -6.45
CA TYR A 293 5.97 1.86 -6.27
C TYR A 293 6.10 1.00 -7.53
N LEU A 294 5.22 1.21 -8.51
CA LEU A 294 5.14 0.42 -9.76
C LEU A 294 4.94 -1.08 -9.47
N LEU A 295 4.08 -1.38 -8.51
CA LEU A 295 3.78 -2.73 -8.06
C LEU A 295 2.34 -3.13 -8.39
N GLY A 296 2.11 -4.45 -8.42
CA GLY A 296 0.82 -5.02 -8.76
C GLY A 296 0.59 -5.17 -10.25
N GLU A 297 -0.67 -5.24 -10.65
CA GLU A 297 -1.07 -5.31 -12.05
C GLU A 297 -0.97 -3.94 -12.70
N ALA A 298 -0.42 -3.88 -13.89
CA ALA A 298 -0.35 -2.63 -14.64
C ALA A 298 -1.76 -2.18 -15.05
N ALA A 299 -2.10 -0.94 -14.72
CA ALA A 299 -3.36 -0.31 -15.10
C ALA A 299 -3.49 -0.19 -16.63
N SER A 300 -2.37 -0.08 -17.34
CA SER A 300 -2.32 -0.03 -18.79
C SER A 300 -0.95 -0.44 -19.34
N LYS A 301 -0.95 -0.92 -20.59
CA LYS A 301 0.27 -1.27 -21.37
C LYS A 301 0.25 -0.51 -22.68
N PRO A 302 0.73 0.74 -22.72
CA PRO A 302 0.76 1.53 -23.94
C PRO A 302 1.70 0.89 -24.97
N THR A 303 1.31 0.93 -26.24
CA THR A 303 2.18 0.49 -27.33
C THR A 303 3.38 1.41 -27.49
N VAL A 304 4.47 0.89 -28.04
CA VAL A 304 5.67 1.68 -28.34
C VAL A 304 5.33 2.95 -29.14
N ASN A 305 5.97 4.06 -28.79
CA ASN A 305 5.72 5.40 -29.34
C ASN A 305 4.33 6.00 -29.05
N THR A 306 3.54 5.40 -28.14
CA THR A 306 2.39 6.12 -27.57
C THR A 306 2.89 7.40 -26.90
N VAL A 307 2.25 8.53 -27.20
CA VAL A 307 2.56 9.81 -26.55
C VAL A 307 2.06 9.77 -25.11
N LEU A 308 2.92 10.14 -24.19
CA LEU A 308 2.69 10.19 -22.75
C LEU A 308 2.86 11.63 -22.28
N HIS A 309 1.82 12.24 -21.74
CA HIS A 309 1.90 13.56 -21.13
C HIS A 309 2.43 13.42 -19.69
N LEU A 310 3.69 13.82 -19.47
CA LEU A 310 4.39 13.68 -18.20
C LEU A 310 4.19 14.95 -17.38
N VAL A 311 3.53 14.83 -16.23
CA VAL A 311 3.09 15.96 -15.39
C VAL A 311 3.85 16.08 -14.07
N GLY A 312 4.73 15.12 -13.76
CA GLY A 312 5.54 15.11 -12.56
C GLY A 312 6.67 14.10 -12.63
N GLU A 313 7.60 14.18 -11.68
CA GLU A 313 8.76 13.31 -11.59
C GLU A 313 9.03 12.96 -10.13
N LEU A 314 9.20 11.66 -9.85
CA LEU A 314 9.71 11.11 -8.61
C LEU A 314 11.05 10.42 -8.88
N ASP A 315 11.68 9.84 -7.87
CA ASP A 315 13.03 9.25 -8.00
C ASP A 315 13.11 8.20 -9.11
N ASN A 316 12.13 7.28 -9.17
CA ASN A 316 12.13 6.09 -10.04
C ASN A 316 11.10 6.14 -11.17
N CYS A 317 10.14 7.07 -11.13
CA CYS A 317 9.04 7.13 -12.08
C CYS A 317 8.66 8.55 -12.47
N TYR A 318 7.92 8.66 -13.58
CA TYR A 318 7.20 9.86 -13.94
C TYR A 318 5.72 9.70 -13.58
N LEU A 319 5.10 10.82 -13.21
CA LEU A 319 3.65 10.94 -13.20
C LEU A 319 3.20 11.19 -14.64
N VAL A 320 2.27 10.40 -15.12
CA VAL A 320 1.73 10.48 -16.48
C VAL A 320 0.22 10.70 -16.45
N GLU A 321 -0.25 11.70 -17.17
CA GLU A 321 -1.66 11.84 -17.44
C GLU A 321 -2.05 10.92 -18.60
N TYR A 322 -2.81 9.87 -18.27
CA TYR A 322 -3.19 8.85 -19.24
C TYR A 322 -4.66 8.47 -19.05
N ASN A 323 -5.44 8.53 -20.14
CA ASN A 323 -6.89 8.26 -20.12
C ASN A 323 -7.69 9.09 -19.08
N GLY A 324 -7.22 10.31 -18.77
CA GLY A 324 -7.88 11.23 -17.85
C GLY A 324 -7.62 10.97 -16.36
N SER A 325 -6.64 10.13 -16.05
CA SER A 325 -6.15 9.88 -14.69
C SER A 325 -4.65 10.12 -14.62
N VAL A 326 -4.16 10.54 -13.45
CA VAL A 326 -2.72 10.57 -13.17
C VAL A 326 -2.29 9.21 -12.65
N SER A 327 -1.30 8.63 -13.32
CA SER A 327 -0.73 7.31 -13.08
C SER A 327 0.79 7.38 -13.09
N TYR A 328 1.48 6.25 -12.98
CA TYR A 328 2.93 6.19 -12.83
C TYR A 328 3.56 5.29 -13.87
N ILE A 329 4.71 5.70 -14.42
CA ILE A 329 5.49 4.91 -15.37
C ILE A 329 6.98 4.98 -15.01
N SER A 330 7.69 3.85 -15.10
CA SER A 330 9.14 3.83 -14.89
C SER A 330 9.86 4.77 -15.85
N LYS A 331 10.82 5.55 -15.34
CA LYS A 331 11.66 6.44 -16.16
C LYS A 331 12.37 5.70 -17.27
N ASP A 332 12.78 4.47 -17.03
CA ASP A 332 13.49 3.64 -18.01
C ASP A 332 12.61 3.27 -19.22
N LEU A 333 11.28 3.34 -19.08
CA LEU A 333 10.30 2.98 -20.11
C LEU A 333 9.78 4.20 -20.89
N VAL A 334 10.35 5.39 -20.66
CA VAL A 334 10.03 6.62 -21.38
C VAL A 334 11.22 7.10 -22.21
N SER A 335 10.93 7.68 -23.37
CA SER A 335 11.92 8.31 -24.26
C SER A 335 11.47 9.70 -24.64
N ALA A 336 12.41 10.66 -24.69
CA ALA A 336 12.12 12.01 -25.18
C ALA A 336 11.92 12.07 -26.72
N THR A 337 12.32 11.02 -27.43
CA THR A 337 12.16 10.91 -28.88
C THR A 337 11.55 9.57 -29.24
N LYS A 338 10.89 9.49 -30.39
CA LYS A 338 10.33 8.22 -30.88
C LYS A 338 11.40 7.15 -30.99
N VAL A 339 11.09 5.98 -30.46
CA VAL A 339 11.93 4.79 -30.56
C VAL A 339 11.84 4.26 -31.99
N ALA A 340 12.98 3.93 -32.60
CA ALA A 340 13.00 3.30 -33.90
C ALA A 340 12.38 1.90 -33.80
N VAL A 341 11.22 1.74 -34.38
CA VAL A 341 10.59 0.44 -34.58
C VAL A 341 11.26 -0.16 -35.82
N GLY A 342 12.14 -1.13 -35.62
CA GLY A 342 12.80 -1.81 -36.74
C GLY A 342 11.78 -2.36 -37.69
N GLY A 343 11.64 -1.73 -38.88
CA GLY A 343 10.90 -2.30 -40.00
C GLY A 343 11.58 -3.58 -40.39
N GLY A 344 10.99 -4.72 -40.05
CA GLY A 344 11.37 -5.98 -40.65
C GLY A 344 11.08 -5.90 -42.15
N GLY A 345 12.12 -5.86 -42.98
CA GLY A 345 11.95 -5.91 -44.40
C GLY A 345 12.84 -4.96 -45.18
N GLY A 346 14.09 -5.23 -45.25
CA GLY A 346 15.03 -4.63 -46.18
C GLY A 346 16.27 -5.52 -46.21
N GLY A 347 16.19 -6.64 -46.93
CA GLY A 347 17.39 -7.40 -47.25
C GLY A 347 18.39 -6.46 -47.87
N ALA A 348 19.40 -6.07 -47.09
CA ALA A 348 20.62 -5.54 -47.65
C ALA A 348 21.20 -6.65 -48.53
N GLU A 349 20.98 -6.55 -49.84
CA GLU A 349 21.64 -7.36 -50.84
C GLU A 349 23.15 -7.14 -50.67
N TRP A 350 23.77 -8.12 -50.01
CA TRP A 350 25.21 -8.12 -49.85
C TRP A 350 25.81 -8.42 -51.21
N SER A 351 26.33 -7.40 -51.89
CA SER A 351 27.12 -7.57 -53.12
C SER A 351 28.58 -7.78 -52.70
N PRO A 352 29.20 -8.93 -53.06
CA PRO A 352 30.60 -9.14 -52.80
C PRO A 352 31.46 -8.16 -53.64
N PRO A 353 32.62 -7.69 -53.12
CA PRO A 353 33.51 -6.84 -53.88
C PRO A 353 34.03 -7.58 -55.12
N ALA A 354 33.98 -6.92 -56.30
CA ALA A 354 34.57 -7.39 -57.52
C ALA A 354 36.09 -7.57 -57.33
N MET A 355 36.62 -8.74 -57.78
CA MET A 355 38.05 -9.00 -57.86
C MET A 355 38.68 -8.20 -58.97
#